data_4518f5851ba2d0d6ad29023df09f95a7
#
_entry.id   4518f5851ba2d0d6ad29023df09f95a7
#
_cell.length_a   1.000
_cell.length_b   1.000
_cell.length_c   1.000
_cell.angle_alpha   90.00
_cell.angle_beta   90.00
_cell.angle_gamma   90.00
#
_symmetry.space_group_name_H-M   'P 1'
#
loop_
_entity.id
_entity.type
_entity.pdbx_description
1 polymer ?
#
loop_
_entity_poly.entity_id
_entity_poly.type
_entity_poly.pdbx_seq_one_letter_code
_entity_poly.pdbx_strand_id
1 'polypeptide(L)'
;MFKILRDDFSNLKWTGKVHLLALALLFVGVVTSKFLLSLGMIIGVGSLLMERDFKAYWIEIRANRFFLYLIIIYLLCFISLLWSQNLPYGLHDLRVKTSLVVIPLLLIVKPLKSNQLKNLLLLLFVSSIVISSLINFAVYQYAMSKDAIYDVRQMSLCGSHIRYGIIVAFGIGVCVHYYNALDKYKFTNVVVISWLVFYTYYSQVLAGLISLFIIIFLGGILYLIKKKKEKLVLGIVLFTLIITGFCCYALFVPETHKNISEHSDLVGMEKSWSVRSTYPFDSIDNKNQILKETLVRYLDSKALANDSIGVEKLSEKDIRNIENGYADIHETESGLIARYYGLRYQIHEAKNPNGHSLLQRLSSWSSAWNITKDHWIMGVGVGDVADAFVLQYEKEHSLLREENRLRAHNNY
;
A
#
# COMPACT_ATOMS: atom_id res chain seq x y z
N MET A 1 -20.46 27.17 -16.18
CA MET A 1 -19.20 26.53 -15.75
C MET A 1 -18.04 26.77 -16.72
N PHE A 2 -18.10 26.32 -17.99
CA PHE A 2 -16.99 26.50 -18.96
C PHE A 2 -16.61 27.97 -19.24
N LYS A 3 -17.57 28.90 -19.33
CA LYS A 3 -17.29 30.31 -19.54
C LYS A 3 -16.50 30.92 -18.37
N ILE A 4 -16.93 30.66 -17.14
CA ILE A 4 -16.26 31.16 -15.91
C ILE A 4 -14.86 30.57 -15.81
N LEU A 5 -14.71 29.27 -16.09
CA LEU A 5 -13.41 28.58 -16.07
C LEU A 5 -12.46 29.17 -17.13
N ARG A 6 -12.95 29.51 -18.31
CA ARG A 6 -12.18 30.19 -19.37
C ARG A 6 -11.76 31.58 -18.92
N ASP A 7 -12.66 32.32 -18.29
CA ASP A 7 -12.39 33.66 -17.80
C ASP A 7 -11.37 33.63 -16.65
N ASP A 8 -11.51 32.72 -15.68
CA ASP A 8 -10.54 32.51 -14.60
C ASP A 8 -9.15 32.14 -15.16
N PHE A 9 -9.09 31.24 -16.15
CA PHE A 9 -7.83 30.84 -16.80
C PHE A 9 -7.21 31.99 -17.62
N SER A 10 -8.03 32.76 -18.36
CA SER A 10 -7.55 33.89 -19.14
C SER A 10 -6.93 35.01 -18.28
N ASN A 11 -7.51 35.22 -17.10
CA ASN A 11 -7.06 36.24 -16.14
C ASN A 11 -5.77 35.85 -15.39
N LEU A 12 -5.34 34.61 -15.48
CA LEU A 12 -4.04 34.20 -14.90
C LEU A 12 -2.88 34.83 -15.68
N LYS A 13 -1.90 35.39 -14.94
CA LYS A 13 -0.59 35.72 -15.51
C LYS A 13 0.03 34.47 -16.12
N TRP A 14 0.96 34.63 -17.05
CA TRP A 14 1.67 33.51 -17.67
C TRP A 14 2.26 32.53 -16.66
N THR A 15 2.95 33.07 -15.63
CA THR A 15 3.48 32.23 -14.52
C THR A 15 2.41 31.46 -13.77
N GLY A 16 1.19 32.01 -13.65
CA GLY A 16 0.04 31.33 -13.06
C GLY A 16 -0.48 30.19 -13.93
N LYS A 17 -0.47 30.35 -15.26
CA LYS A 17 -0.84 29.28 -16.21
C LYS A 17 0.16 28.12 -16.17
N VAL A 18 1.46 28.45 -16.13
CA VAL A 18 2.54 27.43 -15.99
C VAL A 18 2.41 26.70 -14.64
N HIS A 19 2.10 27.43 -13.56
CA HIS A 19 1.89 26.83 -12.25
C HIS A 19 0.67 25.89 -12.23
N LEU A 20 -0.43 26.28 -12.84
CA LEU A 20 -1.62 25.43 -12.98
C LEU A 20 -1.32 24.17 -13.79
N LEU A 21 -0.56 24.27 -14.89
CA LEU A 21 -0.09 23.12 -15.66
C LEU A 21 0.75 22.19 -14.78
N ALA A 22 1.67 22.74 -13.99
CA ALA A 22 2.47 21.95 -13.05
C ALA A 22 1.61 21.19 -12.06
N LEU A 23 0.61 21.84 -11.45
CA LEU A 23 -0.34 21.19 -10.56
C LEU A 23 -1.15 20.10 -11.28
N ALA A 24 -1.60 20.34 -12.50
CA ALA A 24 -2.32 19.34 -13.30
C ALA A 24 -1.45 18.10 -13.54
N LEU A 25 -0.16 18.30 -13.90
CA LEU A 25 0.80 17.21 -14.05
C LEU A 25 1.04 16.45 -12.74
N LEU A 26 1.07 17.13 -11.59
CA LEU A 26 1.18 16.48 -10.28
C LEU A 26 -0.05 15.61 -9.99
N PHE A 27 -1.26 16.13 -10.18
CA PHE A 27 -2.51 15.40 -9.91
C PHE A 27 -2.68 14.17 -10.80
N VAL A 28 -2.33 14.28 -12.09
CA VAL A 28 -2.33 13.15 -13.03
C VAL A 28 -1.17 12.20 -12.74
N GLY A 29 0.02 12.75 -12.49
CA GLY A 29 1.26 12.00 -12.30
C GLY A 29 1.24 11.11 -11.04
N VAL A 30 0.62 11.55 -9.94
CA VAL A 30 0.51 10.74 -8.73
C VAL A 30 -0.29 9.44 -8.96
N VAL A 31 -1.21 9.47 -9.92
CA VAL A 31 -2.03 8.31 -10.31
C VAL A 31 -1.33 7.43 -11.34
N THR A 32 -0.68 8.04 -12.33
CA THR A 32 -0.28 7.33 -13.57
C THR A 32 1.22 7.12 -13.72
N SER A 33 2.06 8.13 -13.39
CA SER A 33 3.48 8.08 -13.76
C SER A 33 4.38 8.92 -12.86
N LYS A 34 5.45 8.26 -12.36
CA LYS A 34 6.53 8.96 -11.64
C LYS A 34 7.21 10.04 -12.49
N PHE A 35 7.26 9.86 -13.81
CA PHE A 35 7.82 10.85 -14.73
C PHE A 35 6.99 12.13 -14.74
N LEU A 36 5.66 12.03 -14.91
CA LEU A 36 4.76 13.18 -14.89
C LEU A 36 4.79 13.90 -13.55
N LEU A 37 4.89 13.14 -12.44
CA LEU A 37 5.03 13.70 -11.11
C LEU A 37 6.31 14.54 -11.00
N SER A 38 7.45 14.01 -11.44
CA SER A 38 8.74 14.72 -11.44
C SER A 38 8.72 15.95 -12.35
N LEU A 39 8.13 15.82 -13.54
CA LEU A 39 7.98 16.91 -14.49
C LEU A 39 7.13 18.05 -13.90
N GLY A 40 6.02 17.70 -13.25
CA GLY A 40 5.16 18.65 -12.53
C GLY A 40 5.91 19.41 -11.43
N MET A 41 6.76 18.71 -10.64
CA MET A 41 7.62 19.36 -9.63
C MET A 41 8.61 20.34 -10.25
N ILE A 42 9.30 19.96 -11.31
CA ILE A 42 10.30 20.82 -11.99
C ILE A 42 9.63 22.05 -12.57
N ILE A 43 8.55 21.89 -13.34
CA ILE A 43 7.80 23.01 -13.92
C ILE A 43 7.21 23.91 -12.83
N GLY A 44 6.72 23.30 -11.74
CA GLY A 44 6.16 24.04 -10.61
C GLY A 44 7.19 24.94 -9.94
N VAL A 45 8.35 24.39 -9.58
CA VAL A 45 9.45 25.17 -9.03
C VAL A 45 9.92 26.26 -10.02
N GLY A 46 10.06 25.92 -11.30
CA GLY A 46 10.37 26.88 -12.36
C GLY A 46 9.37 28.04 -12.41
N SER A 47 8.06 27.77 -12.25
CA SER A 47 7.02 28.81 -12.23
C SER A 47 7.16 29.78 -11.06
N LEU A 48 7.58 29.30 -9.88
CA LEU A 48 7.83 30.11 -8.70
C LEU A 48 9.09 30.99 -8.89
N LEU A 49 10.16 30.41 -9.42
CA LEU A 49 11.41 31.11 -9.71
C LEU A 49 11.21 32.24 -10.75
N MET A 50 10.36 32.02 -11.76
CA MET A 50 10.02 33.02 -12.76
C MET A 50 9.20 34.18 -12.20
N GLU A 51 8.34 33.93 -11.22
CA GLU A 51 7.52 34.97 -10.60
C GLU A 51 8.31 35.85 -9.62
N ARG A 52 9.34 35.28 -8.96
CA ARG A 52 10.29 35.96 -8.05
C ARG A 52 9.66 36.66 -6.84
N ASP A 53 8.45 36.24 -6.42
CA ASP A 53 7.78 36.84 -5.25
C ASP A 53 8.20 36.14 -3.94
N PHE A 54 9.51 36.04 -3.72
CA PHE A 54 10.10 35.31 -2.58
C PHE A 54 9.63 35.80 -1.22
N LYS A 55 9.29 37.10 -1.13
CA LYS A 55 8.81 37.70 0.12
C LYS A 55 7.42 37.17 0.49
N ALA A 56 6.51 37.11 -0.48
CA ALA A 56 5.19 36.54 -0.26
C ALA A 56 5.31 35.04 0.05
N TYR A 57 6.15 34.30 -0.68
CA TYR A 57 6.38 32.87 -0.42
C TYR A 57 6.85 32.61 1.00
N TRP A 58 7.77 33.40 1.50
CA TRP A 58 8.29 33.28 2.85
C TRP A 58 7.22 33.51 3.93
N ILE A 59 6.31 34.44 3.70
CA ILE A 59 5.18 34.70 4.59
C ILE A 59 4.27 33.47 4.66
N GLU A 60 3.89 32.90 3.51
CA GLU A 60 3.03 31.71 3.45
C GLU A 60 3.70 30.46 4.07
N ILE A 61 5.00 30.28 3.84
CA ILE A 61 5.78 29.18 4.46
C ILE A 61 5.75 29.30 5.98
N ARG A 62 6.04 30.49 6.54
CA ARG A 62 6.04 30.72 7.99
C ARG A 62 4.67 30.57 8.63
N ALA A 63 3.62 30.90 7.92
CA ALA A 63 2.25 30.76 8.40
C ALA A 63 1.82 29.28 8.54
N ASN A 64 2.45 28.37 7.79
CA ASN A 64 2.08 26.96 7.76
C ASN A 64 3.02 26.10 8.62
N ARG A 65 2.65 25.88 9.89
CA ARG A 65 3.44 25.07 10.85
C ARG A 65 3.70 23.64 10.37
N PHE A 66 2.70 23.01 9.74
CA PHE A 66 2.87 21.66 9.22
C PHE A 66 3.97 21.58 8.17
N PHE A 67 4.02 22.55 7.26
CA PHE A 67 5.05 22.61 6.24
C PHE A 67 6.44 22.87 6.83
N LEU A 68 6.54 23.68 7.88
CA LEU A 68 7.80 23.88 8.61
C LEU A 68 8.34 22.56 9.19
N TYR A 69 7.47 21.70 9.75
CA TYR A 69 7.90 20.37 10.22
C TYR A 69 8.42 19.50 9.09
N LEU A 70 7.79 19.54 7.90
CA LEU A 70 8.30 18.80 6.74
C LEU A 70 9.68 19.29 6.29
N ILE A 71 9.89 20.60 6.29
CA ILE A 71 11.21 21.22 6.00
C ILE A 71 12.25 20.75 7.03
N ILE A 72 11.91 20.78 8.33
CA ILE A 72 12.82 20.34 9.39
C ILE A 72 13.21 18.87 9.19
N ILE A 73 12.24 17.99 8.94
CA ILE A 73 12.51 16.56 8.67
C ILE A 73 13.44 16.39 7.47
N TYR A 74 13.20 17.12 6.39
CA TYR A 74 14.06 17.08 5.21
C TYR A 74 15.48 17.61 5.48
N LEU A 75 15.59 18.70 6.23
CA LEU A 75 16.89 19.27 6.63
C LEU A 75 17.66 18.32 7.56
N LEU A 76 17.00 17.63 8.48
CA LEU A 76 17.65 16.61 9.30
C LEU A 76 18.21 15.47 8.43
N CYS A 77 17.45 14.99 7.43
CA CYS A 77 17.98 14.04 6.46
C CYS A 77 19.16 14.60 5.66
N PHE A 78 19.12 15.88 5.28
CA PHE A 78 20.22 16.54 4.56
C PHE A 78 21.48 16.68 5.43
N ILE A 79 21.31 17.13 6.68
CA ILE A 79 22.42 17.27 7.63
C ILE A 79 23.03 15.91 7.93
N SER A 80 22.25 14.82 7.96
CA SER A 80 22.76 13.49 8.22
C SER A 80 23.71 12.94 7.15
N LEU A 81 23.81 13.57 5.99
CA LEU A 81 24.86 13.30 5.01
C LEU A 81 26.28 13.58 5.54
N LEU A 82 26.43 14.51 6.49
CA LEU A 82 27.74 14.91 7.01
C LEU A 82 28.52 13.77 7.68
N TRP A 83 27.81 12.77 8.21
CA TRP A 83 28.40 11.57 8.82
C TRP A 83 28.08 10.28 8.07
N SER A 84 27.41 10.37 6.91
CA SER A 84 27.18 9.21 6.05
C SER A 84 28.43 8.84 5.26
N GLN A 85 28.77 7.56 5.21
CA GLN A 85 29.87 7.03 4.41
C GLN A 85 29.46 6.84 2.95
N ASN A 86 28.24 6.36 2.70
CA ASN A 86 27.69 6.09 1.37
C ASN A 86 26.94 7.33 0.81
N LEU A 87 27.71 8.35 0.43
CA LEU A 87 27.16 9.59 -0.12
C LEU A 87 26.32 9.40 -1.40
N PRO A 88 26.69 8.56 -2.39
CA PRO A 88 25.88 8.34 -3.58
C PRO A 88 24.47 7.83 -3.26
N TYR A 89 24.36 6.87 -2.33
CA TYR A 89 23.09 6.36 -1.87
C TYR A 89 22.28 7.43 -1.09
N GLY A 90 22.94 8.18 -0.21
CA GLY A 90 22.32 9.26 0.55
C GLY A 90 21.74 10.37 -0.34
N LEU A 91 22.47 10.81 -1.36
CA LEU A 91 22.00 11.78 -2.34
C LEU A 91 20.83 11.26 -3.17
N HIS A 92 20.88 9.98 -3.56
CA HIS A 92 19.74 9.35 -4.23
C HIS A 92 18.48 9.33 -3.35
N ASP A 93 18.61 8.97 -2.08
CA ASP A 93 17.49 8.90 -1.14
C ASP A 93 16.92 10.31 -0.83
N LEU A 94 17.77 11.33 -0.69
CA LEU A 94 17.34 12.71 -0.57
C LEU A 94 16.59 13.22 -1.81
N ARG A 95 17.07 12.87 -3.02
CA ARG A 95 16.34 13.19 -4.26
C ARG A 95 14.94 12.64 -4.26
N VAL A 96 14.74 11.41 -3.81
CA VAL A 96 13.41 10.81 -3.69
C VAL A 96 12.56 11.56 -2.65
N LYS A 97 13.17 11.92 -1.52
CA LYS A 97 12.49 12.65 -0.43
C LYS A 97 12.19 14.12 -0.77
N THR A 98 12.81 14.70 -1.80
CA THR A 98 12.55 16.08 -2.26
C THR A 98 11.07 16.31 -2.57
N SER A 99 10.35 15.30 -3.03
CA SER A 99 8.89 15.37 -3.26
C SER A 99 8.08 15.71 -2.00
N LEU A 100 8.57 15.34 -0.81
CA LEU A 100 7.94 15.62 0.48
C LEU A 100 7.90 17.13 0.78
N VAL A 101 8.83 17.87 0.27
CA VAL A 101 8.91 19.35 0.46
C VAL A 101 8.34 20.09 -0.75
N VAL A 102 8.69 19.66 -1.97
CA VAL A 102 8.32 20.40 -3.19
C VAL A 102 6.82 20.39 -3.44
N ILE A 103 6.15 19.24 -3.28
CA ILE A 103 4.70 19.17 -3.56
C ILE A 103 3.90 20.07 -2.61
N PRO A 104 4.07 19.99 -1.27
CA PRO A 104 3.40 20.94 -0.36
C PRO A 104 3.80 22.41 -0.61
N LEU A 105 5.07 22.69 -0.92
CA LEU A 105 5.54 24.03 -1.28
C LEU A 105 4.67 24.61 -2.40
N LEU A 106 4.51 23.91 -3.52
CA LEU A 106 3.75 24.36 -4.67
C LEU A 106 2.28 24.67 -4.34
N LEU A 107 1.69 23.89 -3.42
CA LEU A 107 0.30 24.07 -3.01
C LEU A 107 0.10 25.23 -2.04
N ILE A 108 1.08 25.49 -1.16
CA ILE A 108 1.00 26.46 -0.06
C ILE A 108 1.40 27.86 -0.53
N VAL A 109 2.50 27.99 -1.25
CA VAL A 109 3.08 29.31 -1.60
C VAL A 109 2.24 30.04 -2.62
N LYS A 110 1.55 29.30 -3.48
CA LYS A 110 0.69 29.87 -4.51
C LYS A 110 -0.66 29.15 -4.57
N PRO A 111 -1.50 29.33 -3.52
CA PRO A 111 -2.80 28.69 -3.48
C PRO A 111 -3.70 29.18 -4.61
N LEU A 112 -4.38 28.27 -5.26
CA LEU A 112 -5.39 28.62 -6.25
C LEU A 112 -6.55 29.35 -5.57
N LYS A 113 -6.80 30.60 -5.93
CA LYS A 113 -7.91 31.40 -5.38
C LYS A 113 -9.26 30.97 -5.97
N SER A 114 -9.28 30.60 -7.25
CA SER A 114 -10.50 30.17 -7.93
C SER A 114 -10.92 28.75 -7.52
N ASN A 115 -12.15 28.62 -7.03
CA ASN A 115 -12.75 27.31 -6.77
C ASN A 115 -12.97 26.50 -8.05
N GLN A 116 -13.16 27.17 -9.20
CA GLN A 116 -13.35 26.49 -10.49
C GLN A 116 -12.06 25.79 -10.93
N LEU A 117 -10.89 26.43 -10.74
CA LEU A 117 -9.59 25.84 -11.06
C LEU A 117 -9.25 24.68 -10.09
N LYS A 118 -9.61 24.80 -8.81
CA LYS A 118 -9.49 23.68 -7.85
C LYS A 118 -10.32 22.48 -8.28
N ASN A 119 -11.59 22.73 -8.66
CA ASN A 119 -12.50 21.68 -9.12
C ASN A 119 -12.00 21.04 -10.42
N LEU A 120 -11.36 21.79 -11.32
CA LEU A 120 -10.74 21.26 -12.52
C LEU A 120 -9.62 20.27 -12.18
N LEU A 121 -8.73 20.63 -11.25
CA LEU A 121 -7.65 19.72 -10.81
C LEU A 121 -8.18 18.44 -10.18
N LEU A 122 -9.20 18.54 -9.34
CA LEU A 122 -9.85 17.38 -8.73
C LEU A 122 -10.57 16.52 -9.77
N LEU A 123 -11.20 17.14 -10.77
CA LEU A 123 -11.80 16.42 -11.90
C LEU A 123 -10.73 15.68 -12.71
N LEU A 124 -9.58 16.30 -13.01
CA LEU A 124 -8.45 15.66 -13.68
C LEU A 124 -7.92 14.48 -12.88
N PHE A 125 -7.80 14.64 -11.56
CA PHE A 125 -7.38 13.56 -10.66
C PHE A 125 -8.35 12.37 -10.70
N VAL A 126 -9.65 12.61 -10.51
CA VAL A 126 -10.67 11.55 -10.54
C VAL A 126 -10.73 10.89 -11.92
N SER A 127 -10.68 11.68 -13.00
CA SER A 127 -10.67 11.15 -14.37
C SER A 127 -9.46 10.25 -14.62
N SER A 128 -8.28 10.64 -14.10
CA SER A 128 -7.06 9.82 -14.20
C SER A 128 -7.21 8.49 -13.47
N ILE A 129 -7.85 8.48 -12.29
CA ILE A 129 -8.13 7.25 -11.54
C ILE A 129 -9.11 6.36 -12.32
N VAL A 130 -10.19 6.93 -12.86
CA VAL A 130 -11.18 6.16 -13.62
C VAL A 130 -10.54 5.54 -14.86
N ILE A 131 -9.82 6.33 -15.66
CA ILE A 131 -9.18 5.86 -16.88
C ILE A 131 -8.15 4.77 -16.56
N SER A 132 -7.26 5.02 -15.57
CA SER A 132 -6.24 4.04 -15.22
C SER A 132 -6.84 2.76 -14.62
N SER A 133 -7.94 2.84 -13.84
CA SER A 133 -8.62 1.66 -13.30
C SER A 133 -9.30 0.84 -14.38
N LEU A 134 -9.88 1.49 -15.39
CA LEU A 134 -10.46 0.81 -16.57
C LEU A 134 -9.37 0.08 -17.37
N ILE A 135 -8.24 0.75 -17.62
CA ILE A 135 -7.10 0.15 -18.33
C ILE A 135 -6.55 -1.04 -17.53
N ASN A 136 -6.29 -0.86 -16.25
CA ASN A 136 -5.80 -1.91 -15.37
C ASN A 136 -6.72 -3.13 -15.39
N PHE A 137 -8.02 -2.92 -15.27
CA PHE A 137 -9.03 -3.98 -15.30
C PHE A 137 -9.05 -4.69 -16.65
N ALA A 138 -9.08 -3.95 -17.77
CA ALA A 138 -9.10 -4.52 -19.11
C ALA A 138 -7.84 -5.35 -19.41
N VAL A 139 -6.66 -4.82 -19.07
CA VAL A 139 -5.38 -5.54 -19.28
C VAL A 139 -5.32 -6.79 -18.41
N TYR A 140 -5.78 -6.71 -17.15
CA TYR A 140 -5.82 -7.85 -16.26
C TYR A 140 -6.75 -8.96 -16.81
N GLN A 141 -7.97 -8.61 -17.27
CA GLN A 141 -8.89 -9.58 -17.85
C GLN A 141 -8.32 -10.26 -19.11
N TYR A 142 -7.65 -9.45 -19.94
CA TYR A 142 -6.97 -10.01 -21.13
C TYR A 142 -5.84 -10.99 -20.75
N ALA A 143 -5.00 -10.62 -19.76
CA ALA A 143 -3.92 -11.48 -19.29
C ALA A 143 -4.44 -12.77 -18.63
N MET A 144 -5.53 -12.68 -17.85
CA MET A 144 -6.22 -13.84 -17.28
C MET A 144 -6.74 -14.79 -18.36
N SER A 145 -7.30 -14.27 -19.45
CA SER A 145 -7.79 -15.10 -20.57
C SER A 145 -6.67 -15.84 -21.33
N LYS A 146 -5.41 -15.49 -21.07
CA LYS A 146 -4.21 -16.10 -21.64
C LYS A 146 -3.41 -16.93 -20.64
N ASP A 147 -3.96 -17.17 -19.44
CA ASP A 147 -3.28 -17.84 -18.32
C ASP A 147 -1.89 -17.23 -17.98
N ALA A 148 -1.72 -15.91 -18.27
CA ALA A 148 -0.46 -15.21 -18.08
C ALA A 148 -0.33 -14.59 -16.68
N ILE A 149 -1.43 -14.40 -15.94
CA ILE A 149 -1.48 -13.79 -14.62
C ILE A 149 -2.46 -14.56 -13.74
N TYR A 150 -2.02 -14.95 -12.53
CA TYR A 150 -2.84 -15.68 -11.56
C TYR A 150 -3.20 -14.86 -10.31
N ASP A 151 -2.47 -13.78 -10.03
CA ASP A 151 -2.69 -12.96 -8.83
C ASP A 151 -3.36 -11.62 -9.19
N VAL A 152 -4.55 -11.38 -8.61
CA VAL A 152 -5.31 -10.14 -8.81
C VAL A 152 -4.54 -8.88 -8.38
N ARG A 153 -3.52 -9.02 -7.50
CA ARG A 153 -2.65 -7.92 -7.08
C ARG A 153 -1.78 -7.36 -8.21
N GLN A 154 -1.52 -8.17 -9.25
CA GLN A 154 -0.78 -7.75 -10.44
C GLN A 154 -1.61 -6.89 -11.39
N MET A 155 -2.90 -6.67 -11.10
CA MET A 155 -3.78 -5.82 -11.88
C MET A 155 -3.30 -4.36 -11.98
N SER A 156 -2.54 -3.86 -10.99
CA SER A 156 -2.06 -2.47 -10.97
C SER A 156 -0.82 -2.29 -11.86
N LEU A 157 -0.98 -1.67 -13.02
CA LEU A 157 0.11 -1.35 -13.95
C LEU A 157 0.92 -0.11 -13.54
N CYS A 158 0.28 0.83 -12.83
CA CYS A 158 0.87 2.13 -12.48
C CYS A 158 1.61 2.12 -11.13
N GLY A 159 2.34 1.03 -10.85
CA GLY A 159 3.15 0.92 -9.63
C GLY A 159 2.54 0.01 -8.57
N SER A 160 2.86 0.24 -7.27
CA SER A 160 2.40 -0.64 -6.19
C SER A 160 0.87 -0.68 -6.08
N HIS A 161 0.29 -1.88 -6.10
CA HIS A 161 -1.14 -2.13 -5.89
C HIS A 161 -1.66 -1.52 -4.57
N ILE A 162 -0.84 -1.52 -3.51
CA ILE A 162 -1.18 -0.94 -2.21
C ILE A 162 -1.41 0.57 -2.35
N ARG A 163 -0.46 1.28 -2.96
CA ARG A 163 -0.53 2.73 -3.18
C ARG A 163 -1.71 3.08 -4.08
N TYR A 164 -1.89 2.33 -5.15
CA TYR A 164 -2.98 2.56 -6.09
C TYR A 164 -4.35 2.37 -5.43
N GLY A 165 -4.53 1.32 -4.60
CA GLY A 165 -5.75 1.11 -3.83
C GLY A 165 -6.10 2.28 -2.88
N ILE A 166 -5.10 2.87 -2.23
CA ILE A 166 -5.29 4.06 -1.38
C ILE A 166 -5.73 5.28 -2.23
N ILE A 167 -5.11 5.47 -3.40
CA ILE A 167 -5.45 6.57 -4.33
C ILE A 167 -6.89 6.42 -4.83
N VAL A 168 -7.32 5.21 -5.19
CA VAL A 168 -8.70 4.93 -5.60
C VAL A 168 -9.69 5.25 -4.49
N ALA A 169 -9.41 4.81 -3.26
CA ALA A 169 -10.25 5.12 -2.10
C ALA A 169 -10.36 6.65 -1.88
N PHE A 170 -9.25 7.38 -1.99
CA PHE A 170 -9.26 8.84 -1.91
C PHE A 170 -10.09 9.48 -3.02
N GLY A 171 -10.01 8.97 -4.25
CA GLY A 171 -10.84 9.39 -5.37
C GLY A 171 -12.35 9.22 -5.09
N ILE A 172 -12.75 8.11 -4.46
CA ILE A 172 -14.14 7.92 -4.01
C ILE A 172 -14.52 9.00 -2.99
N GLY A 173 -13.64 9.31 -2.03
CA GLY A 173 -13.86 10.37 -1.04
C GLY A 173 -14.09 11.74 -1.70
N VAL A 174 -13.32 12.08 -2.72
CA VAL A 174 -13.51 13.30 -3.53
C VAL A 174 -14.87 13.30 -4.22
N CYS A 175 -15.27 12.20 -4.87
CA CYS A 175 -16.57 12.08 -5.52
C CYS A 175 -17.74 12.25 -4.53
N VAL A 176 -17.66 11.64 -3.35
CA VAL A 176 -18.68 11.78 -2.29
C VAL A 176 -18.75 13.22 -1.78
N HIS A 177 -17.60 13.87 -1.56
CA HIS A 177 -17.57 15.28 -1.12
C HIS A 177 -18.29 16.22 -2.10
N TYR A 178 -18.07 16.00 -3.39
CA TYR A 178 -18.65 16.84 -4.45
C TYR A 178 -20.05 16.41 -4.91
N TYR A 179 -20.61 15.34 -4.36
CA TYR A 179 -21.90 14.79 -4.78
C TYR A 179 -23.03 15.86 -4.78
N ASN A 180 -23.12 16.65 -3.71
CA ASN A 180 -24.14 17.69 -3.58
C ASN A 180 -23.83 18.98 -4.37
N ALA A 181 -22.56 19.21 -4.70
CA ALA A 181 -22.13 20.37 -5.49
C ALA A 181 -22.33 20.17 -7.01
N LEU A 182 -22.53 18.94 -7.46
CA LEU A 182 -22.64 18.55 -8.87
C LEU A 182 -24.07 18.13 -9.26
N ASP A 183 -25.09 18.95 -8.93
CA ASP A 183 -26.49 18.57 -9.16
C ASP A 183 -26.78 18.06 -10.58
N LYS A 184 -26.22 18.71 -11.59
CA LYS A 184 -26.39 18.33 -13.01
C LYS A 184 -25.70 16.98 -13.36
N TYR A 185 -24.67 16.57 -12.61
CA TYR A 185 -23.84 15.40 -12.90
C TYR A 185 -23.95 14.32 -11.82
N LYS A 186 -24.98 14.36 -10.97
CA LYS A 186 -25.20 13.39 -9.89
C LYS A 186 -25.18 11.94 -10.40
N PHE A 187 -25.88 11.68 -11.51
CA PHE A 187 -25.93 10.34 -12.10
C PHE A 187 -24.52 9.86 -12.50
N THR A 188 -23.77 10.67 -13.26
CA THR A 188 -22.40 10.34 -13.66
C THR A 188 -21.50 10.11 -12.44
N ASN A 189 -21.66 10.93 -11.40
CA ASN A 189 -20.87 10.78 -10.17
C ASN A 189 -21.20 9.46 -9.44
N VAL A 190 -22.48 9.05 -9.39
CA VAL A 190 -22.87 7.74 -8.84
C VAL A 190 -22.27 6.60 -9.65
N VAL A 191 -22.29 6.67 -10.97
CA VAL A 191 -21.66 5.64 -11.83
C VAL A 191 -20.16 5.54 -11.56
N VAL A 192 -19.47 6.67 -11.45
CA VAL A 192 -18.03 6.70 -11.11
C VAL A 192 -17.76 6.08 -9.74
N ILE A 193 -18.52 6.46 -8.71
CA ILE A 193 -18.39 5.89 -7.37
C ILE A 193 -18.61 4.38 -7.42
N SER A 194 -19.68 3.92 -8.07
CA SER A 194 -20.00 2.49 -8.19
C SER A 194 -18.89 1.70 -8.87
N TRP A 195 -18.32 2.25 -9.96
CA TRP A 195 -17.17 1.66 -10.63
C TRP A 195 -15.94 1.54 -9.72
N LEU A 196 -15.57 2.64 -9.03
CA LEU A 196 -14.39 2.66 -8.17
C LEU A 196 -14.54 1.77 -6.93
N VAL A 197 -15.76 1.65 -6.37
CA VAL A 197 -16.08 0.71 -5.28
C VAL A 197 -15.95 -0.72 -5.79
N PHE A 198 -16.53 -1.03 -6.96
CA PHE A 198 -16.39 -2.34 -7.61
C PHE A 198 -14.90 -2.67 -7.83
N TYR A 199 -14.12 -1.73 -8.39
CA TYR A 199 -12.68 -1.92 -8.62
C TYR A 199 -11.93 -2.19 -7.31
N THR A 200 -12.22 -1.43 -6.24
CA THR A 200 -11.59 -1.60 -4.93
C THR A 200 -11.88 -3.00 -4.34
N TYR A 201 -13.13 -3.46 -4.46
CA TYR A 201 -13.53 -4.78 -4.02
C TYR A 201 -12.88 -5.88 -4.89
N TYR A 202 -12.95 -5.76 -6.21
CA TYR A 202 -12.42 -6.74 -7.16
C TYR A 202 -10.91 -6.90 -7.06
N SER A 203 -10.17 -5.79 -6.87
CA SER A 203 -8.70 -5.82 -6.73
C SER A 203 -8.21 -6.50 -5.44
N GLN A 204 -9.09 -6.74 -4.46
CA GLN A 204 -8.79 -7.37 -3.17
C GLN A 204 -7.60 -6.74 -2.42
N VAL A 205 -7.29 -5.48 -2.69
CA VAL A 205 -6.20 -4.76 -2.03
C VAL A 205 -6.66 -4.31 -0.64
N LEU A 206 -6.19 -5.00 0.39
CA LEU A 206 -6.60 -4.75 1.79
C LEU A 206 -6.41 -3.28 2.20
N ALA A 207 -5.28 -2.66 1.81
CA ALA A 207 -5.04 -1.25 2.10
C ALA A 207 -6.08 -0.31 1.46
N GLY A 208 -6.53 -0.62 0.24
CA GLY A 208 -7.61 0.12 -0.42
C GLY A 208 -8.95 -0.04 0.30
N LEU A 209 -9.30 -1.26 0.69
CA LEU A 209 -10.53 -1.55 1.44
C LEU A 209 -10.55 -0.87 2.81
N ILE A 210 -9.44 -0.95 3.55
CA ILE A 210 -9.29 -0.26 4.86
C ILE A 210 -9.39 1.26 4.67
N SER A 211 -8.71 1.82 3.65
CA SER A 211 -8.77 3.26 3.37
C SER A 211 -10.18 3.72 3.01
N LEU A 212 -10.90 2.94 2.22
CA LEU A 212 -12.29 3.21 1.88
C LEU A 212 -13.18 3.18 3.12
N PHE A 213 -13.01 2.17 3.99
CA PHE A 213 -13.71 2.08 5.27
C PHE A 213 -13.43 3.32 6.15
N ILE A 214 -12.17 3.72 6.29
CA ILE A 214 -11.77 4.89 7.08
C ILE A 214 -12.42 6.16 6.50
N ILE A 215 -12.43 6.36 5.19
CA ILE A 215 -13.02 7.53 4.54
C ILE A 215 -14.53 7.59 4.78
N ILE A 216 -15.23 6.46 4.62
CA ILE A 216 -16.69 6.38 4.87
C ILE A 216 -16.99 6.62 6.35
N PHE A 217 -16.22 5.99 7.24
CA PHE A 217 -16.39 6.09 8.68
C PHE A 217 -16.17 7.53 9.18
N LEU A 218 -15.03 8.13 8.85
CA LEU A 218 -14.74 9.52 9.24
C LEU A 218 -15.71 10.51 8.60
N GLY A 219 -16.01 10.33 7.31
CA GLY A 219 -17.00 11.16 6.61
C GLY A 219 -18.39 11.08 7.24
N GLY A 220 -18.83 9.89 7.63
CA GLY A 220 -20.08 9.66 8.36
C GLY A 220 -20.08 10.33 9.74
N ILE A 221 -19.00 10.18 10.51
CA ILE A 221 -18.83 10.83 11.83
C ILE A 221 -18.92 12.35 11.67
N LEU A 222 -18.15 12.95 10.76
CA LEU A 222 -18.15 14.40 10.54
C LEU A 222 -19.54 14.90 10.11
N TYR A 223 -20.25 14.14 9.26
CA TYR A 223 -21.61 14.47 8.88
C TYR A 223 -22.59 14.46 10.09
N LEU A 224 -22.49 13.44 10.95
CA LEU A 224 -23.35 13.31 12.14
C LEU A 224 -23.04 14.38 13.19
N ILE A 225 -21.78 14.75 13.39
CA ILE A 225 -21.36 15.85 14.25
C ILE A 225 -21.98 17.16 13.74
N LYS A 226 -21.88 17.43 12.42
CA LYS A 226 -22.50 18.60 11.81
C LYS A 226 -24.02 18.63 11.99
N LYS A 227 -24.66 17.46 12.07
CA LYS A 227 -26.09 17.31 12.34
C LYS A 227 -26.42 17.28 13.86
N LYS A 228 -25.45 17.53 14.72
CA LYS A 228 -25.57 17.50 16.21
C LYS A 228 -26.14 16.17 16.75
N LYS A 229 -25.79 15.05 16.12
CA LYS A 229 -26.21 13.70 16.53
C LYS A 229 -25.12 12.98 17.34
N GLU A 230 -24.62 13.61 18.38
CA GLU A 230 -23.45 13.14 19.18
C GLU A 230 -23.66 11.76 19.80
N LYS A 231 -24.87 11.45 20.31
CA LYS A 231 -25.19 10.12 20.87
C LYS A 231 -25.06 9.01 19.83
N LEU A 232 -25.44 9.30 18.56
CA LEU A 232 -25.32 8.34 17.47
C LEU A 232 -23.83 8.16 17.07
N VAL A 233 -23.04 9.23 17.07
CA VAL A 233 -21.59 9.18 16.87
C VAL A 233 -20.94 8.29 17.91
N LEU A 234 -21.24 8.51 19.19
CA LEU A 234 -20.71 7.70 20.28
C LEU A 234 -21.09 6.21 20.10
N GLY A 235 -22.35 5.93 19.76
CA GLY A 235 -22.80 4.55 19.50
C GLY A 235 -22.06 3.88 18.36
N ILE A 236 -21.84 4.59 17.23
CA ILE A 236 -21.08 4.07 16.08
C ILE A 236 -19.61 3.82 16.44
N VAL A 237 -18.98 4.73 17.17
CA VAL A 237 -17.58 4.58 17.61
C VAL A 237 -17.45 3.37 18.54
N LEU A 238 -18.30 3.25 19.56
CA LEU A 238 -18.29 2.11 20.47
C LEU A 238 -18.54 0.79 19.74
N PHE A 239 -19.51 0.75 18.85
CA PHE A 239 -19.80 -0.45 18.04
C PHE A 239 -18.62 -0.84 17.17
N THR A 240 -17.95 0.13 16.53
CA THR A 240 -16.74 -0.13 15.72
C THR A 240 -15.59 -0.65 16.58
N LEU A 241 -15.39 -0.09 17.78
CA LEU A 241 -14.38 -0.58 18.72
C LEU A 241 -14.65 -2.01 19.18
N ILE A 242 -15.92 -2.36 19.45
CA ILE A 242 -16.32 -3.72 19.82
C ILE A 242 -16.04 -4.70 18.68
N ILE A 243 -16.45 -4.37 17.44
CA ILE A 243 -16.19 -5.22 16.27
C ILE A 243 -14.70 -5.39 16.04
N THR A 244 -13.93 -4.29 16.09
CA THR A 244 -12.47 -4.35 15.91
C THR A 244 -11.84 -5.21 16.99
N GLY A 245 -12.25 -5.05 18.25
CA GLY A 245 -11.79 -5.88 19.36
C GLY A 245 -12.13 -7.35 19.16
N PHE A 246 -13.34 -7.66 18.71
CA PHE A 246 -13.75 -9.05 18.39
C PHE A 246 -12.94 -9.63 17.21
N CYS A 247 -12.72 -8.87 16.14
CA CYS A 247 -11.89 -9.32 15.01
C CYS A 247 -10.44 -9.56 15.43
N CYS A 248 -9.87 -8.67 16.25
CA CYS A 248 -8.53 -8.87 16.84
C CYS A 248 -8.53 -10.13 17.72
N TYR A 249 -9.49 -10.28 18.60
CA TYR A 249 -9.62 -11.48 19.44
C TYR A 249 -9.65 -12.75 18.60
N ALA A 250 -10.50 -12.79 17.55
CA ALA A 250 -10.59 -13.93 16.64
C ALA A 250 -9.29 -14.24 15.90
N LEU A 251 -8.48 -13.22 15.60
CA LEU A 251 -7.16 -13.41 14.97
C LEU A 251 -6.10 -13.93 15.95
N PHE A 252 -6.15 -13.51 17.22
CA PHE A 252 -5.12 -13.83 18.20
C PHE A 252 -5.44 -15.03 19.10
N VAL A 253 -6.66 -15.56 19.08
CA VAL A 253 -6.97 -16.81 19.77
C VAL A 253 -6.45 -18.00 18.98
N PRO A 254 -5.53 -18.80 19.54
CA PRO A 254 -5.06 -20.02 18.88
C PRO A 254 -6.24 -20.99 18.69
N GLU A 255 -6.34 -21.61 17.53
CA GLU A 255 -7.18 -22.80 17.42
C GLU A 255 -6.49 -23.92 18.21
N THR A 256 -7.26 -24.59 19.05
CA THR A 256 -6.85 -25.87 19.61
C THR A 256 -6.92 -26.92 18.49
N HIS A 257 -6.02 -26.78 17.50
CA HIS A 257 -5.78 -27.93 16.62
C HIS A 257 -5.26 -29.05 17.53
N LYS A 258 -5.95 -30.16 17.54
CA LYS A 258 -5.40 -31.41 18.11
C LYS A 258 -4.04 -31.58 17.44
N ASN A 259 -2.99 -31.66 18.25
CA ASN A 259 -1.62 -31.94 17.83
C ASN A 259 -1.58 -33.24 17.03
N ILE A 260 -1.99 -33.21 15.77
CA ILE A 260 -1.84 -34.34 14.83
C ILE A 260 -0.39 -34.41 14.39
N SER A 261 0.35 -33.27 14.55
CA SER A 261 1.72 -33.11 14.08
C SER A 261 2.83 -33.73 14.96
N GLU A 262 2.53 -34.32 16.11
CA GLU A 262 3.59 -34.93 16.96
C GLU A 262 4.25 -36.17 16.35
N HIS A 263 3.69 -36.76 15.29
CA HIS A 263 4.27 -37.92 14.59
C HIS A 263 4.14 -37.73 13.08
N SER A 264 4.95 -36.87 12.49
CA SER A 264 5.05 -36.74 11.03
C SER A 264 6.00 -37.81 10.49
N ASP A 265 5.52 -38.72 9.67
CA ASP A 265 6.34 -39.62 8.88
C ASP A 265 6.84 -38.91 7.61
N LEU A 266 7.88 -38.08 7.76
CA LEU A 266 8.44 -37.33 6.64
C LEU A 266 8.98 -38.22 5.52
N VAL A 267 9.50 -39.43 5.85
CA VAL A 267 10.03 -40.37 4.85
C VAL A 267 8.90 -40.98 4.02
N GLY A 268 7.82 -41.39 4.67
CA GLY A 268 6.65 -41.89 3.97
C GLY A 268 5.97 -40.81 3.12
N MET A 269 5.90 -39.58 3.63
CA MET A 269 5.37 -38.43 2.88
C MET A 269 6.20 -38.12 1.63
N GLU A 270 7.54 -38.10 1.74
CA GLU A 270 8.44 -37.85 0.62
C GLU A 270 8.26 -38.88 -0.48
N LYS A 271 8.18 -40.15 -0.11
CA LYS A 271 7.97 -41.26 -1.07
C LYS A 271 6.63 -41.13 -1.81
N SER A 272 5.55 -40.86 -1.09
CA SER A 272 4.22 -40.67 -1.70
C SER A 272 4.14 -39.38 -2.52
N TRP A 273 4.79 -38.29 -2.09
CA TRP A 273 4.87 -37.03 -2.81
C TRP A 273 5.59 -37.17 -4.14
N SER A 274 6.77 -37.84 -4.17
CA SER A 274 7.57 -38.01 -5.37
C SER A 274 6.87 -38.78 -6.51
N VAL A 275 5.84 -39.57 -6.18
CA VAL A 275 5.00 -40.27 -7.15
C VAL A 275 3.96 -39.33 -7.77
N ARG A 276 3.53 -38.30 -7.03
CA ARG A 276 2.38 -37.45 -7.34
C ARG A 276 2.72 -36.05 -7.85
N SER A 277 3.92 -35.58 -7.57
CA SER A 277 4.39 -34.25 -7.96
C SER A 277 5.78 -34.31 -8.59
N THR A 278 6.03 -33.42 -9.54
CA THR A 278 7.36 -33.20 -10.15
C THR A 278 8.27 -32.32 -9.31
N TYR A 279 7.71 -31.63 -8.29
CA TYR A 279 8.46 -30.78 -7.38
C TYR A 279 9.16 -31.65 -6.32
N PRO A 280 10.49 -31.52 -6.14
CA PRO A 280 11.20 -32.26 -5.07
C PRO A 280 10.65 -31.89 -3.70
N PHE A 281 10.52 -32.86 -2.80
CA PHE A 281 9.95 -32.69 -1.46
C PHE A 281 10.68 -31.61 -0.62
N ASP A 282 12.01 -31.55 -0.72
CA ASP A 282 12.84 -30.56 -0.03
C ASP A 282 13.01 -29.24 -0.81
N SER A 283 12.28 -29.04 -1.90
CA SER A 283 12.34 -27.82 -2.69
C SER A 283 11.52 -26.67 -2.06
N ILE A 284 11.42 -25.59 -2.79
CA ILE A 284 10.55 -24.46 -2.46
C ILE A 284 9.32 -24.47 -3.39
N ASP A 285 8.18 -24.04 -2.85
CA ASP A 285 6.96 -23.84 -3.60
C ASP A 285 6.99 -22.52 -4.42
N ASN A 286 5.95 -22.27 -5.20
CA ASN A 286 5.85 -21.07 -6.06
C ASN A 286 5.73 -19.74 -5.28
N LYS A 287 5.55 -19.77 -3.96
CA LYS A 287 5.63 -18.60 -3.06
C LYS A 287 6.96 -18.50 -2.32
N ASN A 288 7.99 -19.28 -2.71
CA ASN A 288 9.29 -19.34 -2.06
C ASN A 288 9.24 -19.85 -0.60
N GLN A 289 8.27 -20.68 -0.23
CA GLN A 289 8.20 -21.36 1.06
C GLN A 289 8.80 -22.77 0.93
N ILE A 290 9.21 -23.37 2.04
CA ILE A 290 9.68 -24.76 2.06
C ILE A 290 8.49 -25.66 1.77
N LEU A 291 8.53 -26.41 0.66
CA LEU A 291 7.39 -27.19 0.16
C LEU A 291 6.90 -28.25 1.17
N LYS A 292 7.78 -28.95 1.85
CA LYS A 292 7.39 -29.92 2.88
C LYS A 292 6.61 -29.29 4.04
N GLU A 293 6.96 -28.05 4.44
CA GLU A 293 6.20 -27.32 5.46
C GLU A 293 4.83 -26.89 4.94
N THR A 294 4.74 -26.51 3.67
CA THR A 294 3.46 -26.20 3.01
C THR A 294 2.55 -27.45 2.92
N LEU A 295 3.13 -28.60 2.58
CA LEU A 295 2.41 -29.88 2.51
C LEU A 295 1.87 -30.31 3.89
N VAL A 296 2.70 -30.31 4.94
CA VAL A 296 2.28 -30.67 6.31
C VAL A 296 1.08 -29.81 6.74
N ARG A 297 1.19 -28.50 6.55
CA ARG A 297 0.11 -27.55 6.91
C ARG A 297 -1.16 -27.77 6.12
N TYR A 298 -1.03 -28.06 4.83
CA TYR A 298 -2.18 -28.33 3.98
C TYR A 298 -2.90 -29.61 4.42
N LEU A 299 -2.15 -30.65 4.80
CA LEU A 299 -2.70 -31.89 5.37
C LEU A 299 -3.43 -31.60 6.69
N ASP A 300 -2.81 -30.81 7.59
CA ASP A 300 -3.42 -30.41 8.87
C ASP A 300 -4.73 -29.63 8.63
N SER A 301 -4.76 -28.70 7.66
CA SER A 301 -5.96 -27.93 7.31
C SER A 301 -7.10 -28.79 6.78
N LYS A 302 -6.80 -29.96 6.21
CA LYS A 302 -7.75 -30.99 5.76
C LYS A 302 -8.06 -32.02 6.83
N ALA A 303 -7.49 -31.90 8.03
CA ALA A 303 -7.56 -32.91 9.09
C ALA A 303 -7.11 -34.32 8.63
N LEU A 304 -6.09 -34.36 7.75
CA LEU A 304 -5.41 -35.54 7.28
C LEU A 304 -4.16 -35.81 8.12
N ALA A 305 -3.75 -37.07 8.22
CA ALA A 305 -2.52 -37.43 8.90
C ALA A 305 -1.28 -36.97 8.10
N ASN A 306 -0.22 -36.62 8.80
CA ASN A 306 1.06 -36.24 8.22
C ASN A 306 1.93 -37.48 7.93
N ASP A 307 1.43 -38.32 7.03
CA ASP A 307 2.04 -39.58 6.61
C ASP A 307 1.78 -39.87 5.11
N SER A 308 2.25 -41.02 4.63
CA SER A 308 2.02 -41.46 3.26
C SER A 308 0.54 -41.53 2.88
N ILE A 309 -0.32 -41.99 3.80
CA ILE A 309 -1.76 -42.18 3.58
C ILE A 309 -2.46 -40.80 3.42
N GLY A 310 -2.05 -39.83 4.23
CA GLY A 310 -2.57 -38.45 4.10
C GLY A 310 -2.21 -37.83 2.74
N VAL A 311 -1.00 -38.02 2.26
CA VAL A 311 -0.56 -37.56 0.93
C VAL A 311 -1.34 -38.27 -0.18
N GLU A 312 -1.58 -39.57 -0.08
CA GLU A 312 -2.37 -40.33 -1.05
C GLU A 312 -3.82 -39.89 -1.17
N LYS A 313 -4.42 -39.38 -0.09
CA LYS A 313 -5.80 -38.84 -0.07
C LYS A 313 -5.93 -37.44 -0.70
N LEU A 314 -4.85 -36.75 -1.02
CA LEU A 314 -4.93 -35.47 -1.68
C LEU A 314 -5.44 -35.61 -3.12
N SER A 315 -6.29 -34.71 -3.58
CA SER A 315 -6.69 -34.62 -4.97
C SER A 315 -5.62 -33.95 -5.83
N GLU A 316 -5.71 -34.09 -7.16
CA GLU A 316 -4.83 -33.37 -8.09
C GLU A 316 -4.90 -31.84 -7.93
N LYS A 317 -6.06 -31.33 -7.50
CA LYS A 317 -6.24 -29.93 -7.18
C LYS A 317 -5.46 -29.55 -5.93
N ASP A 318 -5.44 -30.41 -4.92
CA ASP A 318 -4.69 -30.17 -3.68
C ASP A 318 -3.17 -30.16 -3.94
N ILE A 319 -2.68 -31.08 -4.76
CA ILE A 319 -1.27 -31.13 -5.17
C ILE A 319 -0.86 -29.81 -5.81
N ARG A 320 -1.64 -29.34 -6.80
CA ARG A 320 -1.37 -28.03 -7.45
C ARG A 320 -1.47 -26.85 -6.49
N ASN A 321 -2.38 -26.89 -5.52
CA ASN A 321 -2.47 -25.85 -4.50
C ASN A 321 -1.20 -25.80 -3.65
N ILE A 322 -0.68 -26.96 -3.22
CA ILE A 322 0.53 -27.07 -2.42
C ILE A 322 1.75 -26.56 -3.24
N GLU A 323 1.88 -26.99 -4.50
CA GLU A 323 2.93 -26.50 -5.42
C GLU A 323 2.88 -24.97 -5.60
N ASN A 324 1.66 -24.40 -5.61
CA ASN A 324 1.44 -22.94 -5.65
C ASN A 324 1.61 -22.25 -4.29
N GLY A 325 2.01 -22.98 -3.23
CA GLY A 325 2.30 -22.42 -1.93
C GLY A 325 1.07 -22.07 -1.10
N TYR A 326 -0.06 -22.71 -1.35
CA TYR A 326 -1.22 -22.63 -0.46
C TYR A 326 -1.05 -23.62 0.68
N ALA A 327 -0.98 -23.11 1.89
CA ALA A 327 -0.76 -23.90 3.09
C ALA A 327 -2.04 -24.31 3.81
N ASP A 328 -3.18 -23.76 3.42
CA ASP A 328 -4.50 -24.02 4.00
C ASP A 328 -5.54 -24.09 2.87
N ILE A 329 -6.52 -25.00 3.05
CA ILE A 329 -7.61 -25.18 2.07
C ILE A 329 -8.40 -23.89 1.85
N HIS A 330 -8.54 -23.06 2.88
CA HIS A 330 -9.26 -21.78 2.82
C HIS A 330 -8.44 -20.68 2.14
N GLU A 331 -7.12 -20.83 1.99
CA GLU A 331 -6.31 -19.91 1.19
C GLU A 331 -6.64 -19.94 -0.29
N THR A 332 -7.27 -21.06 -0.75
CA THR A 332 -7.74 -21.19 -2.14
C THR A 332 -9.09 -20.54 -2.37
N GLU A 333 -9.81 -20.18 -1.30
CA GLU A 333 -11.04 -19.43 -1.38
C GLU A 333 -10.76 -17.97 -1.74
N SER A 334 -11.75 -17.27 -2.24
CA SER A 334 -11.52 -15.91 -2.74
C SER A 334 -11.42 -14.87 -1.61
N GLY A 335 -10.54 -13.89 -1.80
CA GLY A 335 -10.64 -12.58 -1.17
C GLY A 335 -10.24 -12.51 0.30
N LEU A 336 -11.15 -12.03 1.14
CA LEU A 336 -10.89 -11.71 2.55
C LEU A 336 -10.72 -12.97 3.41
N ILE A 337 -11.38 -14.08 3.07
CA ILE A 337 -11.31 -15.34 3.81
C ILE A 337 -9.89 -15.92 3.71
N ALA A 338 -9.37 -16.06 2.50
CA ALA A 338 -8.00 -16.52 2.28
C ALA A 338 -6.96 -15.65 3.04
N ARG A 339 -7.19 -14.32 3.08
CA ARG A 339 -6.31 -13.42 3.83
C ARG A 339 -6.42 -13.58 5.34
N TYR A 340 -7.62 -13.85 5.87
CA TYR A 340 -7.82 -14.10 7.28
C TYR A 340 -7.05 -15.35 7.73
N TYR A 341 -7.22 -16.47 7.02
CA TYR A 341 -6.52 -17.72 7.34
C TYR A 341 -5.01 -17.59 7.15
N GLY A 342 -4.54 -16.99 6.05
CA GLY A 342 -3.12 -16.74 5.83
C GLY A 342 -2.49 -15.81 6.87
N LEU A 343 -3.22 -14.79 7.36
CA LEU A 343 -2.75 -13.90 8.42
C LEU A 343 -2.69 -14.64 9.77
N ARG A 344 -3.73 -15.41 10.08
CA ARG A 344 -3.80 -16.21 11.30
C ARG A 344 -2.68 -17.23 11.38
N TYR A 345 -2.41 -17.91 10.27
CA TYR A 345 -1.25 -18.80 10.14
C TYR A 345 0.06 -18.07 10.45
N GLN A 346 0.29 -16.88 9.85
CA GLN A 346 1.50 -16.10 10.08
C GLN A 346 1.67 -15.68 11.56
N ILE A 347 0.58 -15.47 12.28
CA ILE A 347 0.61 -15.07 13.69
C ILE A 347 0.93 -16.26 14.62
N HIS A 348 0.36 -17.44 14.36
CA HIS A 348 0.39 -18.54 15.31
C HIS A 348 1.42 -19.64 14.99
N GLU A 349 1.66 -19.92 13.72
CA GLU A 349 2.35 -21.13 13.31
C GLU A 349 3.65 -20.86 12.54
N ALA A 350 3.72 -19.78 11.76
CA ALA A 350 4.87 -19.55 10.90
C ALA A 350 6.11 -19.18 11.71
N LYS A 351 7.11 -20.05 11.69
CA LYS A 351 8.45 -19.84 12.30
C LYS A 351 9.41 -19.17 11.32
N ASN A 352 9.27 -19.44 10.01
CA ASN A 352 10.14 -18.92 8.97
C ASN A 352 9.50 -17.67 8.35
N PRO A 353 10.17 -16.49 8.37
CA PRO A 353 9.60 -15.26 7.83
C PRO A 353 9.60 -15.22 6.29
N ASN A 354 10.34 -16.11 5.61
CA ASN A 354 10.40 -16.11 4.15
C ASN A 354 9.07 -16.55 3.54
N GLY A 355 8.58 -15.80 2.52
CA GLY A 355 7.25 -16.01 1.95
C GLY A 355 6.10 -15.34 2.71
N HIS A 356 6.34 -14.82 3.93
CA HIS A 356 5.32 -14.26 4.81
C HIS A 356 5.49 -12.75 5.02
N SER A 357 4.72 -11.95 4.28
CA SER A 357 4.87 -10.48 4.27
C SER A 357 4.70 -9.79 5.63
N LEU A 358 3.89 -10.33 6.54
CA LEU A 358 3.74 -9.80 7.89
C LEU A 358 5.00 -10.08 8.72
N LEU A 359 5.48 -11.31 8.73
CA LEU A 359 6.67 -11.70 9.50
C LEU A 359 7.93 -10.99 8.99
N GLN A 360 8.07 -10.82 7.67
CA GLN A 360 9.15 -10.03 7.08
C GLN A 360 9.12 -8.58 7.58
N ARG A 361 7.94 -7.97 7.67
CA ARG A 361 7.81 -6.60 8.22
C ARG A 361 8.11 -6.54 9.71
N LEU A 362 7.63 -7.50 10.49
CA LEU A 362 7.92 -7.56 11.93
C LEU A 362 9.42 -7.74 12.17
N SER A 363 10.08 -8.62 11.41
CA SER A 363 11.52 -8.78 11.46
C SER A 363 12.25 -7.48 11.11
N SER A 364 11.90 -6.84 10.00
CA SER A 364 12.54 -5.58 9.60
C SER A 364 12.27 -4.43 10.58
N TRP A 365 11.09 -4.38 11.22
CA TRP A 365 10.82 -3.39 12.27
C TRP A 365 11.59 -3.66 13.55
N SER A 366 11.77 -4.94 13.93
CA SER A 366 12.62 -5.33 15.06
C SER A 366 14.06 -4.88 14.83
N SER A 367 14.62 -5.20 13.64
CA SER A 367 15.98 -4.77 13.29
C SER A 367 16.11 -3.25 13.23
N ALA A 368 15.11 -2.54 12.68
CA ALA A 368 15.07 -1.07 12.71
C ALA A 368 15.09 -0.51 14.14
N TRP A 369 14.34 -1.12 15.04
CA TRP A 369 14.29 -0.72 16.44
C TRP A 369 15.64 -0.92 17.15
N ASN A 370 16.32 -2.02 16.86
CA ASN A 370 17.65 -2.29 17.42
C ASN A 370 18.69 -1.30 16.87
N ILE A 371 18.70 -1.03 15.55
CA ILE A 371 19.54 0.01 14.97
C ILE A 371 19.27 1.38 15.62
N THR A 372 17.98 1.72 15.83
CA THR A 372 17.60 3.00 16.46
C THR A 372 18.11 3.09 17.89
N LYS A 373 18.06 2.01 18.68
CA LYS A 373 18.62 1.99 20.05
C LYS A 373 20.12 2.20 20.07
N ASP A 374 20.83 1.54 19.15
CA ASP A 374 22.30 1.63 19.08
C ASP A 374 22.75 3.02 18.61
N HIS A 375 21.91 3.75 17.85
CA HIS A 375 22.23 5.06 17.24
C HIS A 375 21.19 6.15 17.52
N TRP A 376 20.62 6.17 18.72
CA TRP A 376 19.41 6.96 19.04
C TRP A 376 19.58 8.49 18.96
N ILE A 377 20.82 9.03 19.11
CA ILE A 377 21.06 10.48 19.10
C ILE A 377 21.20 11.01 17.68
N MET A 378 22.13 10.47 16.90
CA MET A 378 22.48 11.01 15.58
C MET A 378 21.93 10.16 14.42
N GLY A 379 21.49 8.94 14.71
CA GLY A 379 21.18 7.96 13.69
C GLY A 379 22.41 7.47 12.91
N VAL A 380 22.20 6.58 11.97
CA VAL A 380 23.30 6.00 11.14
C VAL A 380 23.68 6.89 9.95
N GLY A 381 22.93 7.98 9.70
CA GLY A 381 23.08 8.77 8.46
C GLY A 381 22.22 8.24 7.32
N VAL A 382 21.70 9.16 6.51
CA VAL A 382 20.76 8.79 5.42
C VAL A 382 21.40 7.89 4.36
N GLY A 383 22.72 8.02 4.16
CA GLY A 383 23.49 7.19 3.21
C GLY A 383 23.68 5.74 3.67
N ASP A 384 23.78 5.51 4.96
CA ASP A 384 24.23 4.24 5.51
C ASP A 384 23.09 3.37 6.04
N VAL A 385 21.83 3.82 5.86
CA VAL A 385 20.65 3.08 6.36
C VAL A 385 20.59 1.67 5.79
N ALA A 386 20.89 1.48 4.50
CA ALA A 386 20.85 0.16 3.88
C ALA A 386 21.93 -0.77 4.46
N ASP A 387 23.14 -0.24 4.61
CA ASP A 387 24.31 -0.98 5.11
C ASP A 387 24.10 -1.35 6.60
N ALA A 388 23.54 -0.44 7.40
CA ALA A 388 23.18 -0.71 8.80
C ALA A 388 22.15 -1.84 8.94
N PHE A 389 21.17 -1.94 8.01
CA PHE A 389 20.23 -3.05 8.00
C PHE A 389 20.90 -4.38 7.66
N VAL A 390 21.82 -4.40 6.67
CA VAL A 390 22.58 -5.62 6.33
C VAL A 390 23.36 -6.12 7.54
N LEU A 391 24.15 -5.25 8.17
CA LEU A 391 24.93 -5.57 9.36
C LEU A 391 24.05 -6.04 10.53
N GLN A 392 22.88 -5.41 10.73
CA GLN A 392 21.98 -5.79 11.80
C GLN A 392 21.35 -7.17 11.57
N TYR A 393 20.98 -7.52 10.34
CA TYR A 393 20.47 -8.84 9.99
C TYR A 393 21.53 -9.92 10.19
N GLU A 394 22.81 -9.63 9.91
CA GLU A 394 23.91 -10.54 10.18
C GLU A 394 24.13 -10.74 11.67
N LYS A 395 24.16 -9.63 12.45
CA LYS A 395 24.28 -9.64 13.92
C LYS A 395 23.17 -10.44 14.59
N GLU A 396 21.95 -10.37 14.07
CA GLU A 396 20.76 -11.08 14.57
C GLU A 396 20.68 -12.53 14.08
N HIS A 397 21.60 -12.99 13.23
CA HIS A 397 21.50 -14.28 12.54
C HIS A 397 20.12 -14.49 11.92
N SER A 398 19.62 -13.45 11.23
CA SER A 398 18.26 -13.41 10.71
C SER A 398 17.98 -14.58 9.77
N LEU A 399 16.83 -15.24 9.97
CA LEU A 399 16.34 -16.30 9.08
C LEU A 399 15.88 -15.78 7.70
N LEU A 400 15.84 -14.45 7.52
CA LEU A 400 15.50 -13.86 6.22
C LEU A 400 16.57 -14.16 5.18
N ARG A 401 16.15 -14.65 4.00
CA ARG A 401 17.02 -14.74 2.83
C ARG A 401 17.50 -13.35 2.42
N GLU A 402 18.66 -13.24 1.79
CA GLU A 402 19.26 -11.96 1.39
C GLU A 402 18.31 -11.08 0.58
N GLU A 403 17.54 -11.67 -0.34
CA GLU A 403 16.54 -11.00 -1.16
C GLU A 403 15.39 -10.37 -0.36
N ASN A 404 15.12 -10.89 0.85
CA ASN A 404 14.07 -10.45 1.78
C ASN A 404 14.60 -9.54 2.89
N ARG A 405 15.91 -9.30 2.98
CA ARG A 405 16.55 -8.40 3.93
C ARG A 405 16.39 -6.94 3.52
N LEU A 406 15.19 -6.42 3.68
CA LEU A 406 14.80 -5.09 3.25
C LEU A 406 14.79 -4.11 4.43
N ARG A 407 14.84 -2.80 4.11
CA ARG A 407 14.63 -1.73 5.11
C ARG A 407 13.21 -1.79 5.68
N ALA A 408 13.00 -1.26 6.91
CA ALA A 408 11.72 -1.32 7.63
C ALA A 408 10.51 -0.74 6.89
N HIS A 409 10.72 0.17 5.95
CA HIS A 409 9.62 0.78 5.20
C HIS A 409 9.59 0.27 3.78
N ASN A 410 9.59 -0.96 3.53
CA ASN A 410 9.43 -1.51 2.19
C ASN A 410 9.80 -0.57 1.03
N ASN A 411 10.67 -0.99 0.17
CA ASN A 411 11.17 -0.26 -0.98
C ASN A 411 10.07 0.07 -1.99
N TYR A 412 9.35 1.13 -1.73
CA TYR A 412 8.47 1.72 -2.71
C TYR A 412 9.05 3.04 -3.24
#